data_21152c9c4d1f6158b7b7e2d6a7f02d68
#
_entry.id   21152c9c4d1f6158b7b7e2d6a7f02d68
#
_cell.length_a   1.000
_cell.length_b   1.000
_cell.length_c   1.000
_cell.angle_alpha   90.00
_cell.angle_beta   90.00
_cell.angle_gamma   90.00
#
_symmetry.space_group_name_H-M   'P 1'
#
loop_
_entity.id
_entity.type
_entity.pdbx_description
1 polymer ?
#
loop_
_entity_poly.entity_id
_entity_poly.type
_entity_poly.pdbx_seq_one_letter_code
_entity_poly.pdbx_strand_id
1 'polypeptide(L)'
;MRYTILGLGLVLVCMGCSTQKNTRASRAFHQMKTKYNIYHNGAISFLEGEEAILDANKDDFSQVLNLYPVSNHEAANAASSQMDKTIEKCRKCIKLHSIKARPKVDYDKKRRDPKYAAWLEQEEFNNQMGNAWMLLAEAEFHKGDFLGSVSTFNYIARHYSYDLDMVAR
;
A
#
# COMPACT_ATOMS: atom_id res chain seq x y z
N MET A 1 -30.23 -15.19 -30.15
CA MET A 1 -29.31 -14.15 -30.67
C MET A 1 -29.09 -12.97 -29.72
N ARG A 2 -30.13 -12.30 -29.17
CA ARG A 2 -29.93 -11.13 -28.25
C ARG A 2 -29.15 -11.47 -26.96
N TYR A 3 -29.40 -12.62 -26.35
CA TYR A 3 -28.73 -13.06 -25.11
C TYR A 3 -27.30 -13.57 -25.33
N THR A 4 -26.99 -14.09 -26.53
CA THR A 4 -25.62 -14.50 -26.89
C THR A 4 -24.71 -13.29 -27.08
N ILE A 5 -25.22 -12.20 -27.63
CA ILE A 5 -24.47 -10.94 -27.79
C ILE A 5 -24.22 -10.27 -26.43
N LEU A 6 -25.22 -10.29 -25.52
CA LEU A 6 -25.08 -9.78 -24.16
C LEU A 6 -24.07 -10.61 -23.34
N GLY A 7 -24.09 -11.93 -23.47
CA GLY A 7 -23.14 -12.81 -22.80
C GLY A 7 -21.71 -12.62 -23.31
N LEU A 8 -21.53 -12.46 -24.63
CA LEU A 8 -20.22 -12.23 -25.22
C LEU A 8 -19.65 -10.85 -24.81
N GLY A 9 -20.50 -9.82 -24.69
CA GLY A 9 -20.13 -8.50 -24.21
C GLY A 9 -19.66 -8.53 -22.75
N LEU A 10 -20.32 -9.30 -21.88
CA LEU A 10 -19.97 -9.43 -20.47
C LEU A 10 -18.63 -10.14 -20.27
N VAL A 11 -18.31 -11.16 -21.06
CA VAL A 11 -17.04 -11.90 -21.02
C VAL A 11 -15.87 -11.02 -21.46
N LEU A 12 -16.06 -10.15 -22.46
CA LEU A 12 -15.02 -9.22 -22.95
C LEU A 12 -14.64 -8.17 -21.89
N VAL A 13 -15.59 -7.73 -21.05
CA VAL A 13 -15.33 -6.75 -19.97
C VAL A 13 -14.45 -7.35 -18.86
N CYS A 14 -14.54 -8.66 -18.59
CA CYS A 14 -13.75 -9.32 -17.55
C CYS A 14 -12.25 -9.50 -17.90
N MET A 15 -11.87 -9.43 -19.16
CA MET A 15 -10.48 -9.64 -19.59
C MET A 15 -9.57 -8.38 -19.49
N GLY A 16 -10.12 -7.20 -19.14
CA GLY A 16 -9.42 -5.92 -19.17
C GLY A 16 -8.60 -5.56 -17.93
N CYS A 17 -8.86 -6.22 -16.78
CA CYS A 17 -8.37 -5.77 -15.46
C CYS A 17 -7.25 -6.65 -14.90
N SER A 18 -6.26 -6.99 -15.70
CA SER A 18 -5.11 -7.80 -15.25
C SER A 18 -3.92 -6.92 -14.90
N THR A 19 -3.25 -7.19 -13.78
CA THR A 19 -1.95 -6.57 -13.40
C THR A 19 -0.81 -6.95 -14.36
N GLN A 20 -1.01 -7.99 -15.18
CA GLN A 20 -0.09 -8.40 -16.23
C GLN A 20 -0.12 -7.45 -17.45
N LYS A 21 -1.09 -6.55 -17.52
CA LYS A 21 -1.23 -5.56 -18.59
C LYS A 21 -1.23 -4.16 -18.01
N ASN A 22 -0.28 -3.34 -18.43
CA ASN A 22 -0.19 -1.94 -18.04
C ASN A 22 -0.94 -1.06 -19.04
N THR A 23 -2.28 -1.07 -18.97
CA THR A 23 -3.16 -0.16 -19.75
C THR A 23 -3.72 0.93 -18.85
N ARG A 24 -4.23 2.03 -19.43
CA ARG A 24 -4.90 3.10 -18.67
C ARG A 24 -6.07 2.57 -17.85
N ALA A 25 -6.90 1.70 -18.42
CA ALA A 25 -8.05 1.10 -17.73
C ALA A 25 -7.61 0.19 -16.58
N SER A 26 -6.58 -0.66 -16.79
CA SER A 26 -6.01 -1.51 -15.75
C SER A 26 -5.47 -0.67 -14.59
N ARG A 27 -4.67 0.36 -14.88
CA ARG A 27 -4.16 1.27 -13.83
C ARG A 27 -5.29 1.94 -13.05
N ALA A 28 -6.28 2.53 -13.72
CA ALA A 28 -7.41 3.18 -13.06
C ALA A 28 -8.19 2.22 -12.15
N PHE A 29 -8.46 1.01 -12.62
CA PHE A 29 -9.14 -0.02 -11.83
C PHE A 29 -8.32 -0.41 -10.58
N HIS A 30 -7.04 -0.73 -10.75
CA HIS A 30 -6.20 -1.16 -9.63
C HIS A 30 -5.92 -0.02 -8.65
N GLN A 31 -5.75 1.23 -9.11
CA GLN A 31 -5.63 2.41 -8.25
C GLN A 31 -6.88 2.63 -7.40
N MET A 32 -8.07 2.54 -8.02
CA MET A 32 -9.33 2.67 -7.31
C MET A 32 -9.49 1.56 -6.25
N LYS A 33 -9.22 0.30 -6.62
CA LYS A 33 -9.28 -0.83 -5.68
C LYS A 33 -8.28 -0.69 -4.54
N THR A 34 -7.05 -0.28 -4.83
CA THR A 34 -6.03 -0.01 -3.82
C THR A 34 -6.49 1.07 -2.85
N LYS A 35 -6.95 2.21 -3.38
CA LYS A 35 -7.43 3.33 -2.56
C LYS A 35 -8.53 2.90 -1.59
N TYR A 36 -9.57 2.25 -2.07
CA TYR A 36 -10.70 1.87 -1.23
C TYR A 36 -10.36 0.75 -0.23
N ASN A 37 -9.56 -0.25 -0.63
CA ASN A 37 -9.20 -1.33 0.29
C ASN A 37 -8.21 -0.89 1.37
N ILE A 38 -7.24 -0.03 1.03
CA ILE A 38 -6.24 0.43 1.99
C ILE A 38 -6.83 1.52 2.88
N TYR A 39 -7.32 2.61 2.27
CA TYR A 39 -7.79 3.75 3.06
C TYR A 39 -9.06 3.46 3.83
N HIS A 40 -9.95 2.62 3.30
CA HIS A 40 -11.21 2.37 3.99
C HIS A 40 -11.11 1.24 5.02
N ASN A 41 -10.48 0.14 4.69
CA ASN A 41 -10.44 -1.04 5.58
C ASN A 41 -9.14 -1.17 6.38
N GLY A 42 -8.00 -0.80 5.77
CA GLY A 42 -6.69 -0.89 6.42
C GLY A 42 -6.45 0.27 7.39
N ALA A 43 -6.69 1.50 6.93
CA ALA A 43 -6.48 2.70 7.74
C ALA A 43 -7.42 2.76 8.96
N ILE A 44 -8.68 2.31 8.82
CA ILE A 44 -9.60 2.24 9.97
C ILE A 44 -9.05 1.28 11.03
N SER A 45 -8.67 0.05 10.63
CA SER A 45 -8.09 -0.90 11.60
C SER A 45 -6.78 -0.39 12.20
N PHE A 46 -5.98 0.35 11.44
CA PHE A 46 -4.76 0.96 11.93
C PHE A 46 -5.05 2.02 13.00
N LEU A 47 -5.97 2.94 12.74
CA LEU A 47 -6.38 3.98 13.70
C LEU A 47 -6.99 3.39 14.97
N GLU A 48 -7.85 2.37 14.84
CA GLU A 48 -8.38 1.63 15.99
C GLU A 48 -7.27 0.99 16.83
N GLY A 49 -6.21 0.50 16.18
CA GLY A 49 -5.03 -0.06 16.82
C GLY A 49 -4.18 1.01 17.52
N GLU A 50 -3.97 2.18 16.90
CA GLU A 50 -3.27 3.30 17.54
C GLU A 50 -4.01 3.78 18.80
N GLU A 51 -5.34 3.91 18.73
CA GLU A 51 -6.17 4.26 19.87
C GLU A 51 -6.01 3.22 21.01
N ALA A 52 -6.06 1.93 20.69
CA ALA A 52 -5.85 0.86 21.67
C ALA A 52 -4.46 0.91 22.32
N ILE A 53 -3.39 1.26 21.57
CA ILE A 53 -2.04 1.45 22.12
C ILE A 53 -2.03 2.61 23.12
N LEU A 54 -2.62 3.74 22.74
CA LEU A 54 -2.63 4.94 23.59
C LEU A 54 -3.44 4.71 24.88
N ASP A 55 -4.58 4.03 24.78
CA ASP A 55 -5.44 3.72 25.93
C ASP A 55 -4.77 2.71 26.90
N ALA A 56 -4.02 1.76 26.37
CA ALA A 56 -3.32 0.75 27.17
C ALA A 56 -1.98 1.25 27.74
N ASN A 57 -1.39 2.27 27.13
CA ASN A 57 -0.12 2.82 27.62
C ASN A 57 -0.35 3.66 28.88
N LYS A 58 0.26 3.23 29.98
CA LYS A 58 0.25 3.98 31.24
C LYS A 58 1.69 4.38 31.57
N ASP A 59 1.90 5.68 31.64
CA ASP A 59 3.19 6.25 32.00
C ASP A 59 3.45 6.07 33.50
N ASP A 60 4.54 5.40 33.84
CA ASP A 60 5.04 5.31 35.21
C ASP A 60 6.20 6.30 35.40
N PHE A 61 5.88 7.45 35.94
CA PHE A 61 6.85 8.53 36.19
C PHE A 61 7.91 8.18 37.26
N SER A 62 7.82 7.02 37.92
CA SER A 62 8.89 6.53 38.80
C SER A 62 10.03 5.83 38.06
N GLN A 63 9.85 5.59 36.75
CA GLN A 63 10.82 4.90 35.88
C GLN A 63 11.17 5.77 34.66
N VAL A 64 12.16 5.29 33.88
CA VAL A 64 12.47 5.92 32.58
C VAL A 64 11.32 5.62 31.62
N LEU A 65 10.69 6.68 31.12
CA LEU A 65 9.58 6.56 30.19
C LEU A 65 10.03 6.03 28.84
N ASN A 66 9.19 5.22 28.22
CA ASN A 66 9.39 4.78 26.85
C ASN A 66 9.28 5.96 25.88
N LEU A 67 10.13 6.01 24.86
CA LEU A 67 10.07 7.04 23.82
C LEU A 67 8.79 6.91 22.97
N TYR A 68 8.37 5.68 22.73
CA TYR A 68 7.16 5.36 21.99
C TYR A 68 6.22 4.49 22.83
N PRO A 69 4.90 4.75 22.85
CA PRO A 69 3.92 3.93 23.56
C PRO A 69 3.98 2.44 23.16
N VAL A 70 4.28 2.14 21.90
CA VAL A 70 4.41 0.77 21.38
C VAL A 70 5.62 0.00 21.99
N SER A 71 6.56 0.68 22.63
CA SER A 71 7.65 0.02 23.36
C SER A 71 7.18 -0.59 24.68
N ASN A 72 5.97 -0.24 25.15
CA ASN A 72 5.26 -0.93 26.20
C ASN A 72 4.62 -2.21 25.62
N HIS A 73 5.03 -3.37 26.15
CA HIS A 73 4.55 -4.67 25.66
C HIS A 73 3.04 -4.87 25.83
N GLU A 74 2.43 -4.34 26.88
CA GLU A 74 0.98 -4.40 27.11
C GLU A 74 0.23 -3.55 26.07
N ALA A 75 0.73 -2.36 25.78
CA ALA A 75 0.17 -1.46 24.77
C ALA A 75 0.29 -2.07 23.35
N ALA A 76 1.44 -2.62 22.99
CA ALA A 76 1.61 -3.29 21.71
C ALA A 76 0.67 -4.51 21.55
N ASN A 77 0.50 -5.29 22.62
CA ASN A 77 -0.40 -6.44 22.62
C ASN A 77 -1.88 -6.04 22.48
N ALA A 78 -2.30 -4.92 23.08
CA ALA A 78 -3.67 -4.42 22.98
C ALA A 78 -4.08 -4.15 21.53
N ALA A 79 -3.17 -3.71 20.69
CA ALA A 79 -3.42 -3.41 19.28
C ALA A 79 -3.12 -4.57 18.32
N SER A 80 -2.59 -5.70 18.80
CA SER A 80 -2.08 -6.77 17.94
C SER A 80 -3.09 -7.26 16.90
N SER A 81 -4.37 -7.43 17.28
CA SER A 81 -5.43 -7.87 16.38
C SER A 81 -5.71 -6.87 15.24
N GLN A 82 -5.73 -5.57 15.55
CA GLN A 82 -5.98 -4.49 14.59
C GLN A 82 -4.80 -4.33 13.65
N MET A 83 -3.57 -4.39 14.17
CA MET A 83 -2.36 -4.33 13.36
C MET A 83 -2.23 -5.56 12.44
N ASP A 84 -2.59 -6.76 12.90
CA ASP A 84 -2.61 -7.97 12.07
C ASP A 84 -3.61 -7.85 10.91
N LYS A 85 -4.81 -7.31 11.16
CA LYS A 85 -5.79 -7.03 10.10
C LYS A 85 -5.24 -6.03 9.07
N THR A 86 -4.59 -4.97 9.54
CA THR A 86 -3.99 -3.96 8.68
C THR A 86 -2.89 -4.58 7.80
N ILE A 87 -1.97 -5.33 8.39
CA ILE A 87 -0.88 -6.04 7.71
C ILE A 87 -1.43 -7.00 6.65
N GLU A 88 -2.43 -7.81 7.00
CA GLU A 88 -3.08 -8.75 6.06
C GLU A 88 -3.69 -7.99 4.86
N LYS A 89 -4.44 -6.90 5.13
CA LYS A 89 -5.06 -6.08 4.08
C LYS A 89 -4.01 -5.45 3.17
N CYS A 90 -2.95 -4.88 3.72
CA CYS A 90 -1.87 -4.27 2.94
C CYS A 90 -1.15 -5.31 2.08
N ARG A 91 -0.75 -6.46 2.65
CA ARG A 91 -0.10 -7.55 1.92
C ARG A 91 -0.98 -8.11 0.80
N LYS A 92 -2.27 -8.31 1.07
CA LYS A 92 -3.24 -8.74 0.06
C LYS A 92 -3.41 -7.70 -1.05
N CYS A 93 -3.48 -6.42 -0.68
CA CYS A 93 -3.59 -5.34 -1.65
C CYS A 93 -2.36 -5.27 -2.57
N ILE A 94 -1.16 -5.31 -2.00
CA ILE A 94 0.11 -5.32 -2.74
C ILE A 94 0.14 -6.51 -3.71
N LYS A 95 -0.19 -7.69 -3.22
CA LYS A 95 -0.22 -8.92 -4.04
C LYS A 95 -1.18 -8.84 -5.24
N LEU A 96 -2.36 -8.23 -5.04
CA LEU A 96 -3.44 -8.25 -6.04
C LEU A 96 -3.43 -7.03 -6.98
N HIS A 97 -2.84 -5.92 -6.57
CA HIS A 97 -3.00 -4.64 -7.27
C HIS A 97 -1.69 -3.96 -7.67
N SER A 98 -0.51 -4.53 -7.36
CA SER A 98 0.77 -4.05 -7.87
C SER A 98 0.87 -4.27 -9.37
N ILE A 99 1.27 -3.24 -10.12
CA ILE A 99 1.42 -3.28 -11.58
C ILE A 99 2.90 -3.04 -11.92
N LYS A 100 3.65 -4.12 -12.09
CA LYS A 100 5.07 -4.10 -12.47
C LYS A 100 5.29 -4.30 -13.98
N ALA A 101 4.23 -4.68 -14.70
CA ALA A 101 4.29 -4.85 -16.15
C ALA A 101 4.61 -3.52 -16.83
N ARG A 102 5.57 -3.51 -17.76
CA ARG A 102 5.96 -2.31 -18.49
C ARG A 102 4.84 -1.86 -19.43
N PRO A 103 4.54 -0.55 -19.49
CA PRO A 103 3.55 -0.01 -20.43
C PRO A 103 4.08 -0.05 -21.87
N LYS A 104 3.16 0.03 -22.83
CA LYS A 104 3.53 0.23 -24.23
C LYS A 104 4.13 1.62 -24.39
N VAL A 105 5.37 1.68 -24.92
CA VAL A 105 6.14 2.93 -25.03
C VAL A 105 5.73 3.71 -26.27
N ASP A 106 5.43 4.99 -26.11
CA ASP A 106 5.36 5.98 -27.18
C ASP A 106 6.72 6.69 -27.26
N TYR A 107 7.51 6.32 -28.26
CA TYR A 107 8.89 6.83 -28.42
C TYR A 107 8.93 8.32 -28.78
N ASP A 108 7.94 8.85 -29.51
CA ASP A 108 7.87 10.26 -29.85
C ASP A 108 7.55 11.11 -28.65
N LYS A 109 6.62 10.63 -27.81
CA LYS A 109 6.31 11.25 -26.53
C LYS A 109 7.50 11.18 -25.57
N LYS A 110 8.20 10.02 -25.47
CA LYS A 110 9.36 9.87 -24.60
C LYS A 110 10.46 10.89 -24.90
N ARG A 111 10.69 11.21 -26.18
CA ARG A 111 11.69 12.22 -26.61
C ARG A 111 11.30 13.65 -26.24
N ARG A 112 10.00 13.96 -26.25
CA ARG A 112 9.48 15.34 -26.08
C ARG A 112 9.07 15.67 -24.65
N ASP A 113 8.74 14.66 -23.83
CA ASP A 113 8.19 14.83 -22.49
C ASP A 113 9.09 14.14 -21.43
N PRO A 114 9.94 14.93 -20.74
CA PRO A 114 10.80 14.38 -19.69
C PRO A 114 10.03 13.72 -18.54
N LYS A 115 8.81 14.23 -18.22
CA LYS A 115 7.97 13.61 -17.17
C LYS A 115 7.48 12.23 -17.58
N TYR A 116 7.12 12.07 -18.85
CA TYR A 116 6.74 10.76 -19.38
C TYR A 116 7.95 9.80 -19.42
N ALA A 117 9.14 10.29 -19.75
CA ALA A 117 10.35 9.50 -19.71
C ALA A 117 10.65 9.00 -18.29
N ALA A 118 10.63 9.88 -17.29
CA ALA A 118 10.82 9.51 -15.88
C ALA A 118 9.74 8.54 -15.38
N TRP A 119 8.47 8.77 -15.75
CA TRP A 119 7.39 7.83 -15.42
C TRP A 119 7.62 6.42 -15.98
N LEU A 120 8.21 6.28 -17.16
CA LEU A 120 8.52 4.98 -17.76
C LEU A 120 9.64 4.22 -17.00
N GLU A 121 10.44 4.90 -16.19
CA GLU A 121 11.53 4.31 -15.42
C GLU A 121 11.10 3.77 -14.07
N GLN A 122 9.88 4.10 -13.63
CA GLN A 122 9.30 3.58 -12.40
C GLN A 122 9.17 2.05 -12.44
N GLU A 123 9.29 1.42 -11.27
CA GLU A 123 9.10 -0.02 -11.11
C GLU A 123 7.64 -0.40 -10.82
N GLU A 124 6.84 0.56 -10.34
CA GLU A 124 5.44 0.39 -9.99
C GLU A 124 4.58 1.43 -10.69
N PHE A 125 3.49 0.97 -11.33
CA PHE A 125 2.59 1.83 -12.12
C PHE A 125 1.23 2.05 -11.46
N ASN A 126 1.01 1.50 -10.27
CA ASN A 126 -0.12 1.85 -9.43
C ASN A 126 0.31 2.90 -8.39
N ASN A 127 -0.01 4.16 -8.62
CA ASN A 127 0.41 5.29 -7.75
C ASN A 127 -0.09 5.20 -6.30
N GLN A 128 -1.05 4.32 -6.00
CA GLN A 128 -1.52 4.11 -4.62
C GLN A 128 -0.72 3.04 -3.89
N MET A 129 0.17 2.36 -4.59
CA MET A 129 0.88 1.21 -4.01
C MET A 129 1.89 1.63 -2.95
N GLY A 130 2.51 2.79 -3.11
CA GLY A 130 3.40 3.34 -2.10
C GLY A 130 2.72 3.56 -0.76
N ASN A 131 1.49 4.08 -0.77
CA ASN A 131 0.70 4.24 0.47
C ASN A 131 0.39 2.89 1.13
N ALA A 132 0.23 1.81 0.34
CA ALA A 132 0.06 0.47 0.88
C ALA A 132 1.31 -0.05 1.59
N TRP A 133 2.46 0.19 1.00
CA TRP A 133 3.75 -0.17 1.60
C TRP A 133 4.03 0.64 2.85
N MET A 134 3.72 1.95 2.86
CA MET A 134 3.90 2.79 4.04
C MET A 134 3.02 2.31 5.20
N LEU A 135 1.71 2.14 4.96
CA LEU A 135 0.79 1.65 5.99
C LEU A 135 1.18 0.24 6.50
N LEU A 136 1.76 -0.61 5.64
CA LEU A 136 2.31 -1.90 6.06
C LEU A 136 3.46 -1.73 7.03
N ALA A 137 4.43 -0.87 6.71
CA ALA A 137 5.60 -0.62 7.55
C ALA A 137 5.22 -0.02 8.90
N GLU A 138 4.29 0.95 8.91
CA GLU A 138 3.75 1.57 10.12
C GLU A 138 3.01 0.53 10.98
N ALA A 139 2.18 -0.33 10.38
CA ALA A 139 1.47 -1.38 11.12
C ALA A 139 2.41 -2.44 11.70
N GLU A 140 3.48 -2.82 11.00
CA GLU A 140 4.52 -3.70 11.49
C GLU A 140 5.25 -3.06 12.68
N PHE A 141 5.55 -1.74 12.62
CA PHE A 141 6.15 -0.99 13.71
C PHE A 141 5.24 -0.96 14.95
N HIS A 142 3.97 -0.58 14.78
CA HIS A 142 3.00 -0.49 15.87
C HIS A 142 2.62 -1.85 16.47
N LYS A 143 2.82 -2.93 15.72
CA LYS A 143 2.73 -4.30 16.24
C LYS A 143 3.94 -4.70 17.11
N GLY A 144 5.04 -3.94 17.05
CA GLY A 144 6.31 -4.29 17.69
C GLY A 144 7.21 -5.20 16.83
N ASP A 145 6.84 -5.47 15.57
CA ASP A 145 7.71 -6.15 14.59
C ASP A 145 8.69 -5.15 13.95
N PHE A 146 9.64 -4.69 14.76
CA PHE A 146 10.59 -3.67 14.32
C PHE A 146 11.51 -4.16 13.19
N LEU A 147 11.86 -5.44 13.15
CA LEU A 147 12.70 -5.98 12.07
C LEU A 147 11.94 -6.05 10.75
N GLY A 148 10.67 -6.47 10.78
CA GLY A 148 9.77 -6.44 9.63
C GLY A 148 9.61 -5.01 9.12
N SER A 149 9.28 -4.09 10.01
CA SER A 149 9.09 -2.67 9.70
C SER A 149 10.33 -2.04 9.04
N VAL A 150 11.53 -2.23 9.61
CA VAL A 150 12.78 -1.74 9.03
C VAL A 150 13.02 -2.33 7.63
N SER A 151 12.73 -3.61 7.43
CA SER A 151 12.85 -4.26 6.12
C SER A 151 11.90 -3.61 5.10
N THR A 152 10.66 -3.33 5.52
CA THR A 152 9.63 -2.71 4.67
C THR A 152 9.99 -1.25 4.35
N PHE A 153 10.45 -0.45 5.31
CA PHE A 153 10.94 0.91 5.05
C PHE A 153 12.16 0.93 4.12
N ASN A 154 13.11 0.02 4.29
CA ASN A 154 14.24 -0.12 3.38
C ASN A 154 13.80 -0.49 1.95
N TYR A 155 12.77 -1.33 1.81
CA TYR A 155 12.18 -1.62 0.51
C TYR A 155 11.60 -0.35 -0.12
N ILE A 156 10.82 0.44 0.64
CA ILE A 156 10.26 1.71 0.19
C ILE A 156 11.37 2.67 -0.28
N ALA A 157 12.38 2.90 0.53
CA ALA A 157 13.48 3.80 0.22
C ALA A 157 14.23 3.42 -1.09
N ARG A 158 14.34 2.12 -1.39
CA ARG A 158 15.01 1.64 -2.62
C ARG A 158 14.13 1.71 -3.85
N HIS A 159 12.86 1.31 -3.75
CA HIS A 159 11.97 1.13 -4.90
C HIS A 159 11.09 2.34 -5.21
N TYR A 160 10.98 3.29 -4.26
CA TYR A 160 10.19 4.51 -4.41
C TYR A 160 11.05 5.79 -4.29
N SER A 161 12.36 5.69 -4.51
CA SER A 161 13.31 6.82 -4.44
C SER A 161 12.98 7.99 -5.39
N TYR A 162 12.13 7.75 -6.38
CA TYR A 162 11.60 8.76 -7.29
C TYR A 162 10.47 9.62 -6.66
N ASP A 163 9.87 9.17 -5.57
CA ASP A 163 8.84 9.88 -4.81
C ASP A 163 9.45 10.42 -3.52
N LEU A 164 9.97 11.66 -3.60
CA LEU A 164 10.67 12.30 -2.48
C LEU A 164 9.75 12.52 -1.26
N ASP A 165 8.46 12.76 -1.48
CA ASP A 165 7.50 12.94 -0.38
C ASP A 165 7.31 11.64 0.40
N MET A 166 7.38 10.50 -0.29
CA MET A 166 7.28 9.19 0.36
C MET A 166 8.56 8.82 1.11
N VAL A 167 9.73 9.13 0.54
CA VAL A 167 11.02 8.82 1.20
C VAL A 167 11.28 9.71 2.40
N ALA A 168 10.66 10.90 2.44
CA ALA A 168 10.80 11.86 3.55
C ALA A 168 9.88 11.57 4.75
N ARG A 169 8.92 10.65 4.62
CA ARG A 169 8.04 10.19 5.72
C ARG A 169 8.73 9.12 6.55
#